data_d9eee5d0f1d15ef48c29c4f9c3dcda42
#
_entry.id   d9eee5d0f1d15ef48c29c4f9c3dcda42
#
_cell.length_a   1.000
_cell.length_b   1.000
_cell.length_c   1.000
_cell.angle_alpha   90.00
_cell.angle_beta   90.00
_cell.angle_gamma   90.00
#
_symmetry.space_group_name_H-M   'P 1'
#
loop_
_entity.id
_entity.type
_entity.pdbx_description
1 polymer ?
#
loop_
_entity_poly.entity_id
_entity_poly.type
_entity_poly.pdbx_seq_one_letter_code
_entity_poly.pdbx_strand_id
1 'polypeptide(L)'
;MTLRGHMNLKIAFALSCLTLSLFANEITSETADEVAWIREPVAASKKNERPVKERVITCSYDCDLFSKDKKILFFNLEFLYWTVNEGALDYAIKMKKPAWGTPTDAVGHYKRAEFDWDPGFRFNFGYFNAPHYWDAQVQYTYFYSAGKETAKAPHDSTLFLNGTWPQPDPTGATPLAQADSKVSFMMNLIELIMTRRFHPNPHLRIRVHGGPTIAWVNQKWEVSYRDIAGNKSHLKNDWRFVGAGMEIGGIFDWFMGKGGYYLVAGGSLAFLGGDYHNVSKQNSNFAGAGFDPSLPLRNAHYQDTRLVPHFQIYGGPSWQQSYKKFRTEIFIGYEFNIWGNLHEVIRTSFDTSSSPTSPKLTSLDSGWIGLQGITFRWNLDF
;
A
#
# COMPACT_ATOMS: atom_id res chain seq x y z
N MET A 1 -7.97 -24.07 19.73
CA MET A 1 -7.48 -22.72 20.11
C MET A 1 -7.85 -21.69 19.03
N THR A 2 -9.10 -21.72 18.57
CA THR A 2 -9.58 -21.04 17.34
C THR A 2 -10.70 -20.00 17.58
N LEU A 3 -11.01 -19.66 18.82
CA LEU A 3 -12.15 -18.79 19.16
C LEU A 3 -11.77 -17.31 19.48
N ARG A 4 -10.51 -16.98 19.70
CA ARG A 4 -10.09 -15.62 20.04
C ARG A 4 -9.99 -14.65 18.85
N GLY A 5 -9.66 -15.13 17.65
CA GLY A 5 -9.50 -14.28 16.47
C GLY A 5 -10.80 -13.68 15.92
N HIS A 6 -11.92 -14.37 16.08
CA HIS A 6 -13.22 -13.88 15.58
C HIS A 6 -13.88 -12.79 16.44
N MET A 7 -13.48 -12.69 17.69
CA MET A 7 -14.07 -11.71 18.61
C MET A 7 -13.53 -10.29 18.41
N ASN A 8 -12.24 -10.17 18.04
CA ASN A 8 -11.60 -8.87 17.85
C ASN A 8 -12.06 -8.16 16.56
N LEU A 9 -12.36 -8.91 15.51
CA LEU A 9 -12.86 -8.34 14.25
C LEU A 9 -14.28 -7.76 14.40
N LYS A 10 -15.14 -8.41 15.21
CA LYS A 10 -16.48 -7.91 15.50
C LYS A 10 -16.48 -6.64 16.34
N ILE A 11 -15.54 -6.49 17.27
CA ILE A 11 -15.40 -5.30 18.11
C ILE A 11 -14.85 -4.12 17.27
N ALA A 12 -13.89 -4.34 16.39
CA ALA A 12 -13.37 -3.31 15.48
C ALA A 12 -14.45 -2.80 14.51
N PHE A 13 -15.28 -3.70 13.97
CA PHE A 13 -16.40 -3.33 13.10
C PHE A 13 -17.51 -2.57 13.85
N ALA A 14 -17.81 -2.95 15.08
CA ALA A 14 -18.80 -2.26 15.93
C ALA A 14 -18.32 -0.85 16.34
N LEU A 15 -17.03 -0.68 16.65
CA LEU A 15 -16.47 0.64 16.96
C LEU A 15 -16.47 1.57 15.75
N SER A 16 -16.18 1.07 14.53
CA SER A 16 -16.20 1.89 13.31
C SER A 16 -17.62 2.33 12.93
N CYS A 17 -18.64 1.50 13.18
CA CYS A 17 -20.03 1.88 12.97
C CYS A 17 -20.54 2.92 14.00
N LEU A 18 -20.05 2.87 15.23
CA LEU A 18 -20.42 3.85 16.28
C LEU A 18 -19.83 5.25 16.02
N THR A 19 -18.59 5.30 15.51
CA THR A 19 -17.95 6.60 15.16
C THR A 19 -18.61 7.25 13.95
N LEU A 20 -19.08 6.48 12.96
CA LEU A 20 -19.82 7.03 11.83
C LEU A 20 -21.14 7.69 12.24
N SER A 21 -21.85 7.13 13.21
CA SER A 21 -23.11 7.69 13.71
C SER A 21 -22.91 8.98 14.51
N LEU A 22 -21.79 9.13 15.21
CA LEU A 22 -21.42 10.34 15.93
C LEU A 22 -21.04 11.48 14.99
N PHE A 23 -20.25 11.20 13.94
CA PHE A 23 -19.90 12.20 12.92
C PHE A 23 -21.12 12.66 12.11
N ALA A 24 -22.07 11.78 11.80
CA ALA A 24 -23.26 12.13 11.06
C ALA A 24 -24.19 13.06 11.86
N ASN A 25 -24.25 12.95 13.18
CA ASN A 25 -25.10 13.79 14.04
C ASN A 25 -24.49 15.18 14.33
N GLU A 26 -23.16 15.31 14.45
CA GLU A 26 -22.54 16.62 14.67
C GLU A 26 -22.57 17.51 13.43
N ILE A 27 -22.48 16.93 12.23
CA ILE A 27 -22.52 17.71 10.97
C ILE A 27 -23.90 18.31 10.69
N THR A 28 -24.99 17.77 11.27
CA THR A 28 -26.35 18.26 11.01
C THR A 28 -26.78 19.40 11.92
N SER A 29 -26.10 19.66 13.04
CA SER A 29 -26.53 20.68 13.99
C SER A 29 -25.88 22.07 13.81
N GLU A 30 -24.67 22.13 13.23
CA GLU A 30 -23.93 23.40 13.12
C GLU A 30 -24.17 24.19 11.81
N THR A 31 -24.73 23.58 10.76
CA THR A 31 -24.90 24.25 9.47
C THR A 31 -26.20 25.02 9.29
N ALA A 32 -27.11 24.96 10.26
CA ALA A 32 -28.41 25.67 10.17
C ALA A 32 -28.31 27.17 10.51
N ASP A 33 -27.37 27.57 11.36
CA ASP A 33 -27.28 28.94 11.86
C ASP A 33 -26.34 29.87 11.05
N GLU A 34 -25.39 29.34 10.30
CA GLU A 34 -24.43 30.18 9.57
C GLU A 34 -24.93 30.73 8.22
N VAL A 35 -26.04 30.22 7.69
CA VAL A 35 -26.61 30.71 6.42
C VAL A 35 -27.49 31.96 6.60
N ALA A 36 -27.75 32.36 7.85
CA ALA A 36 -28.61 33.52 8.14
C ALA A 36 -27.97 34.88 7.88
N TRP A 37 -26.67 34.96 7.65
CA TRP A 37 -25.91 36.22 7.55
C TRP A 37 -25.89 36.88 6.16
N ILE A 38 -26.47 36.26 5.13
CA ILE A 38 -26.38 36.78 3.71
C ILE A 38 -27.75 37.21 3.17
N ARG A 39 -28.67 37.62 3.99
CA ARG A 39 -29.88 38.24 3.51
C ARG A 39 -30.14 39.59 4.19
N GLU A 40 -29.44 40.62 3.76
CA GLU A 40 -29.96 41.99 3.89
C GLU A 40 -31.04 42.25 2.83
N PRO A 41 -32.20 42.77 3.22
CA PRO A 41 -33.22 43.14 2.24
C PRO A 41 -32.84 44.47 1.56
N VAL A 42 -32.41 44.41 0.33
CA VAL A 42 -32.26 45.60 -0.51
C VAL A 42 -33.64 46.13 -0.81
N ALA A 43 -33.90 47.32 -0.28
CA ALA A 43 -35.12 48.11 -0.53
C ALA A 43 -35.35 48.32 -2.03
N ALA A 44 -36.60 48.09 -2.44
CA ALA A 44 -37.06 48.23 -3.80
C ALA A 44 -36.93 49.68 -4.30
N SER A 45 -35.99 49.94 -5.19
CA SER A 45 -35.97 51.10 -6.08
C SER A 45 -36.52 50.69 -7.43
N LYS A 46 -37.73 51.11 -7.77
CA LYS A 46 -38.28 51.02 -9.09
C LYS A 46 -37.52 51.97 -10.02
N LYS A 47 -36.63 51.43 -10.86
CA LYS A 47 -36.17 52.10 -12.06
C LYS A 47 -36.15 51.11 -13.23
N ASN A 48 -36.78 51.54 -14.33
CA ASN A 48 -36.82 50.86 -15.62
C ASN A 48 -35.43 50.45 -16.09
N GLU A 49 -35.01 49.25 -15.78
CA GLU A 49 -33.81 48.64 -16.37
C GLU A 49 -34.26 47.57 -17.36
N ARG A 50 -33.78 47.71 -18.60
CA ARG A 50 -33.87 46.67 -19.63
C ARG A 50 -33.42 45.35 -18.99
N PRO A 51 -34.07 44.22 -19.32
CA PRO A 51 -33.65 42.95 -18.76
C PRO A 51 -32.17 42.73 -19.12
N VAL A 52 -31.29 42.89 -18.14
CA VAL A 52 -29.93 42.41 -18.22
C VAL A 52 -30.11 40.91 -18.48
N LYS A 53 -29.79 40.49 -19.72
CA LYS A 53 -29.61 39.05 -19.98
C LYS A 53 -28.66 38.56 -18.91
N GLU A 54 -29.18 37.86 -17.91
CA GLU A 54 -28.37 37.07 -17.00
C GLU A 54 -27.44 36.25 -17.90
N ARG A 55 -26.17 36.62 -17.88
CA ARG A 55 -25.16 35.71 -18.42
C ARG A 55 -25.27 34.49 -17.52
N VAL A 56 -25.97 33.48 -17.99
CA VAL A 56 -25.85 32.14 -17.48
C VAL A 56 -24.35 31.86 -17.57
N ILE A 57 -23.65 31.99 -16.44
CA ILE A 57 -22.28 31.53 -16.31
C ILE A 57 -22.42 30.03 -16.43
N THR A 58 -22.31 29.54 -17.67
CA THR A 58 -22.17 28.12 -17.92
C THR A 58 -20.90 27.72 -17.22
N CYS A 59 -21.05 27.19 -16.02
CA CYS A 59 -19.95 26.49 -15.32
C CYS A 59 -19.49 25.36 -16.23
N SER A 60 -18.41 25.58 -16.95
CA SER A 60 -17.92 24.62 -17.93
C SER A 60 -17.28 23.35 -17.30
N TYR A 61 -17.32 23.17 -15.98
CA TYR A 61 -16.54 22.16 -15.29
C TYR A 61 -17.34 20.99 -14.74
N ASP A 62 -18.33 21.23 -13.92
CA ASP A 62 -19.13 20.18 -13.28
C ASP A 62 -20.63 20.36 -13.46
N CYS A 63 -21.04 21.48 -14.09
CA CYS A 63 -22.44 21.91 -14.02
C CYS A 63 -23.36 21.20 -14.98
N ASP A 64 -22.85 20.60 -16.05
CA ASP A 64 -23.71 20.02 -17.10
C ASP A 64 -24.34 18.68 -16.74
N LEU A 65 -23.72 17.91 -15.86
CA LEU A 65 -24.26 16.65 -15.35
C LEU A 65 -24.81 16.76 -13.93
N PHE A 66 -24.27 17.64 -13.12
CA PHE A 66 -24.65 17.82 -11.74
C PHE A 66 -25.70 18.94 -11.62
N SER A 67 -26.92 18.72 -12.12
CA SER A 67 -28.02 19.59 -11.74
C SER A 67 -28.25 19.42 -10.22
N LYS A 68 -28.49 20.54 -9.49
CA LYS A 68 -28.65 20.58 -8.03
C LYS A 68 -29.67 19.59 -7.46
N ASP A 69 -30.53 19.00 -8.29
CA ASP A 69 -31.62 18.13 -7.89
C ASP A 69 -31.45 16.67 -8.34
N LYS A 70 -30.32 16.30 -8.95
CA LYS A 70 -30.08 14.94 -9.41
C LYS A 70 -29.15 14.15 -8.52
N LYS A 71 -29.54 12.91 -8.33
CA LYS A 71 -28.72 11.85 -7.74
C LYS A 71 -27.97 11.17 -8.87
N ILE A 72 -26.66 11.01 -8.72
CA ILE A 72 -25.77 10.51 -9.78
C ILE A 72 -25.07 9.27 -9.25
N LEU A 73 -25.13 8.21 -10.02
CA LEU A 73 -24.31 7.03 -9.80
C LEU A 73 -23.02 7.20 -10.60
N PHE A 74 -21.93 6.73 -10.04
CA PHE A 74 -20.64 6.71 -10.73
C PHE A 74 -19.91 5.40 -10.53
N PHE A 75 -19.09 5.07 -11.51
CA PHE A 75 -18.24 3.90 -11.53
C PHE A 75 -16.85 4.29 -12.01
N ASN A 76 -15.81 3.88 -11.28
CA ASN A 76 -14.43 4.07 -11.70
C ASN A 76 -13.74 2.73 -11.84
N LEU A 77 -12.96 2.59 -12.89
CA LEU A 77 -12.06 1.48 -13.12
C LEU A 77 -10.64 2.03 -13.26
N GLU A 78 -9.70 1.48 -12.48
CA GLU A 78 -8.30 1.85 -12.54
C GLU A 78 -7.44 0.64 -12.89
N PHE A 79 -6.57 0.83 -13.85
CA PHE A 79 -5.46 -0.07 -14.15
C PHE A 79 -4.22 0.46 -13.45
N LEU A 80 -3.59 -0.40 -12.66
CA LEU A 80 -2.40 -0.11 -11.87
C LEU A 80 -1.23 -0.85 -12.52
N TYR A 81 -0.10 -0.16 -12.70
CA TYR A 81 1.15 -0.77 -13.14
C TYR A 81 2.24 -0.31 -12.18
N TRP A 82 2.45 -1.11 -11.15
CA TRP A 82 3.28 -0.75 -9.99
C TRP A 82 4.40 -1.74 -9.75
N THR A 83 5.38 -1.31 -8.98
CA THR A 83 6.41 -2.15 -8.39
C THR A 83 6.42 -1.97 -6.87
N VAL A 84 6.94 -2.97 -6.15
CA VAL A 84 7.15 -2.94 -4.71
C VAL A 84 8.60 -2.62 -4.42
N ASN A 85 8.85 -1.72 -3.47
CA ASN A 85 10.17 -1.42 -2.95
C ASN A 85 10.19 -1.68 -1.45
N GLU A 86 11.08 -2.54 -1.02
CA GLU A 86 11.16 -3.01 0.35
C GLU A 86 12.62 -3.16 0.78
N GLY A 87 12.91 -2.81 2.04
CA GLY A 87 14.23 -3.04 2.63
C GLY A 87 14.45 -4.49 3.05
N ALA A 88 15.64 -4.79 3.57
CA ALA A 88 15.98 -6.05 4.26
C ALA A 88 15.71 -7.37 3.48
N LEU A 89 15.55 -7.32 2.15
CA LEU A 89 15.42 -8.48 1.27
C LEU A 89 16.77 -8.92 0.68
N ASP A 90 17.86 -8.64 1.35
CA ASP A 90 19.18 -9.11 0.96
C ASP A 90 19.29 -10.62 1.20
N TYR A 91 19.66 -11.37 0.17
CA TYR A 91 19.75 -12.83 0.22
C TYR A 91 21.17 -13.36 0.03
N ALA A 92 22.06 -12.57 -0.57
CA ALA A 92 23.44 -12.97 -0.80
C ALA A 92 24.37 -11.75 -0.82
N ILE A 93 25.66 -12.00 -0.64
CA ILE A 93 26.73 -11.03 -0.76
C ILE A 93 27.86 -11.60 -1.62
N LYS A 94 28.36 -10.82 -2.58
CA LYS A 94 29.60 -11.10 -3.30
C LYS A 94 30.73 -10.41 -2.58
N MET A 95 31.63 -11.20 -2.00
CA MET A 95 32.71 -10.73 -1.12
C MET A 95 34.07 -10.96 -1.74
N LYS A 96 35.05 -10.13 -1.33
CA LYS A 96 36.48 -10.42 -1.57
C LYS A 96 36.95 -11.50 -0.57
N LYS A 97 37.86 -12.37 -1.00
CA LYS A 97 38.52 -13.30 -0.07
C LYS A 97 39.27 -12.50 0.97
N PRO A 98 39.06 -12.80 2.28
CA PRO A 98 39.84 -12.17 3.31
C PRO A 98 41.32 -12.56 3.16
N ALA A 99 42.22 -11.66 3.51
CA ALA A 99 43.61 -12.02 3.72
C ALA A 99 43.66 -12.95 4.95
N TRP A 100 44.54 -13.95 4.90
CA TRP A 100 44.75 -14.88 6.01
C TRP A 100 44.99 -14.12 7.34
N GLY A 101 44.20 -14.43 8.37
CA GLY A 101 44.37 -13.88 9.71
C GLY A 101 43.56 -12.59 9.99
N THR A 102 42.80 -12.06 9.03
CA THR A 102 41.86 -10.95 9.28
C THR A 102 40.45 -11.46 9.52
N PRO A 103 39.68 -10.83 10.43
CA PRO A 103 38.25 -11.09 10.53
C PRO A 103 37.60 -10.93 9.14
N THR A 104 36.64 -11.78 8.86
CA THR A 104 35.89 -11.72 7.58
C THR A 104 34.96 -10.54 7.60
N ASP A 105 35.45 -9.39 7.22
CA ASP A 105 34.59 -8.22 7.01
C ASP A 105 33.73 -8.45 5.78
N ALA A 106 32.47 -8.05 5.87
CA ALA A 106 31.51 -8.12 4.76
C ALA A 106 31.83 -7.05 3.69
N VAL A 107 33.02 -7.17 3.08
CA VAL A 107 33.48 -6.25 2.03
C VAL A 107 33.03 -6.75 0.67
N GLY A 108 31.94 -6.18 0.15
CA GLY A 108 31.40 -6.64 -1.13
C GLY A 108 30.09 -5.97 -1.50
N HIS A 109 29.37 -6.58 -2.43
CA HIS A 109 28.08 -6.09 -2.93
C HIS A 109 26.96 -7.02 -2.51
N TYR A 110 25.98 -6.49 -1.76
CA TYR A 110 24.75 -7.17 -1.43
C TYR A 110 23.91 -7.43 -2.68
N LYS A 111 23.28 -8.59 -2.72
CA LYS A 111 22.24 -8.97 -3.67
C LYS A 111 20.91 -8.96 -2.94
N ARG A 112 19.98 -8.16 -3.43
CA ARG A 112 18.62 -8.01 -2.90
C ARG A 112 17.63 -8.67 -3.83
N ALA A 113 16.55 -9.19 -3.26
CA ALA A 113 15.38 -9.54 -4.05
C ALA A 113 14.69 -8.25 -4.52
N GLU A 114 14.37 -8.21 -5.78
CA GLU A 114 13.68 -7.09 -6.43
C GLU A 114 12.34 -7.60 -6.95
N PHE A 115 11.33 -6.74 -6.91
CA PHE A 115 10.02 -7.02 -7.46
C PHE A 115 9.95 -6.51 -8.90
N ASP A 116 9.24 -7.25 -9.74
CA ASP A 116 8.94 -6.81 -11.09
C ASP A 116 7.87 -5.69 -11.10
N TRP A 117 7.70 -5.07 -12.25
CA TRP A 117 6.57 -4.19 -12.52
C TRP A 117 5.38 -5.04 -12.93
N ASP A 118 4.33 -5.01 -12.12
CA ASP A 118 3.19 -5.89 -12.27
C ASP A 118 1.87 -5.14 -12.37
N PRO A 119 0.88 -5.70 -13.09
CA PRO A 119 -0.45 -5.13 -13.20
C PRO A 119 -1.29 -5.40 -11.95
N GLY A 120 -2.09 -4.40 -11.60
CA GLY A 120 -3.15 -4.49 -10.61
C GLY A 120 -4.39 -3.77 -11.09
N PHE A 121 -5.44 -3.79 -10.29
CA PHE A 121 -6.66 -3.05 -10.58
C PHE A 121 -7.28 -2.47 -9.33
N ARG A 122 -8.00 -1.37 -9.52
CA ARG A 122 -8.85 -0.75 -8.52
C ARG A 122 -10.17 -0.42 -9.18
N PHE A 123 -11.27 -0.73 -8.52
CA PHE A 123 -12.57 -0.27 -8.95
C PHE A 123 -13.32 0.36 -7.80
N ASN A 124 -14.12 1.36 -8.10
CA ASN A 124 -15.07 1.87 -7.15
C ASN A 124 -16.44 2.10 -7.78
N PHE A 125 -17.44 2.01 -6.92
CA PHE A 125 -18.82 2.31 -7.27
C PHE A 125 -19.39 3.23 -6.20
N GLY A 126 -20.05 4.31 -6.61
CA GLY A 126 -20.52 5.28 -5.68
C GLY A 126 -21.77 6.03 -6.13
N TYR A 127 -22.23 6.81 -5.19
CA TYR A 127 -23.42 7.63 -5.30
C TYR A 127 -23.09 9.05 -4.88
N PHE A 128 -23.38 10.01 -5.77
CA PHE A 128 -23.21 11.44 -5.50
C PHE A 128 -24.55 12.11 -5.27
N ASN A 129 -24.67 12.84 -4.15
CA ASN A 129 -25.83 13.65 -3.79
C ASN A 129 -25.55 15.13 -4.14
N ALA A 130 -25.96 15.56 -5.31
CA ALA A 130 -25.69 16.90 -5.84
C ALA A 130 -26.17 18.04 -4.91
N PRO A 131 -27.38 18.01 -4.32
CA PRO A 131 -27.87 19.10 -3.45
C PRO A 131 -26.97 19.38 -2.25
N HIS A 132 -26.28 18.39 -1.74
CA HIS A 132 -25.46 18.48 -0.53
C HIS A 132 -23.95 18.37 -0.79
N TYR A 133 -23.52 18.20 -2.05
CA TYR A 133 -22.11 18.07 -2.43
C TYR A 133 -21.33 16.99 -1.69
N TRP A 134 -21.99 15.89 -1.36
CA TRP A 134 -21.32 14.72 -0.79
C TRP A 134 -21.53 13.48 -1.66
N ASP A 135 -20.58 12.57 -1.60
CA ASP A 135 -20.68 11.25 -2.19
C ASP A 135 -20.28 10.16 -1.20
N ALA A 136 -20.78 8.96 -1.45
CA ALA A 136 -20.40 7.75 -0.77
C ALA A 136 -20.03 6.71 -1.81
N GLN A 137 -18.89 6.02 -1.60
CA GLN A 137 -18.39 5.02 -2.52
C GLN A 137 -17.76 3.85 -1.79
N VAL A 138 -17.83 2.69 -2.42
CA VAL A 138 -17.07 1.50 -2.03
C VAL A 138 -15.95 1.33 -3.06
N GLN A 139 -14.73 1.20 -2.58
CA GLN A 139 -13.53 0.98 -3.39
C GLN A 139 -12.90 -0.34 -3.02
N TYR A 140 -12.45 -1.09 -4.04
CA TYR A 140 -11.65 -2.29 -3.88
C TYR A 140 -10.39 -2.19 -4.72
N THR A 141 -9.25 -2.43 -4.09
CA THR A 141 -7.94 -2.46 -4.74
C THR A 141 -7.34 -3.85 -4.60
N TYR A 142 -6.88 -4.40 -5.71
CA TYR A 142 -6.12 -5.63 -5.79
C TYR A 142 -4.78 -5.36 -6.47
N PHE A 143 -3.70 -5.81 -5.84
CA PHE A 143 -2.37 -5.76 -6.42
C PHE A 143 -1.59 -7.01 -6.05
N TYR A 144 -0.90 -7.57 -7.03
CA TYR A 144 0.02 -8.69 -6.84
C TYR A 144 1.30 -8.40 -7.60
N SER A 145 2.44 -8.59 -6.95
CA SER A 145 3.76 -8.47 -7.58
C SER A 145 4.65 -9.62 -7.14
N ALA A 146 5.55 -10.02 -8.03
CA ALA A 146 6.52 -11.06 -7.75
C ALA A 146 7.86 -10.70 -8.39
N GLY A 147 8.95 -11.23 -7.83
CA GLY A 147 10.27 -11.06 -8.39
C GLY A 147 11.10 -12.31 -8.17
N LYS A 148 12.07 -12.54 -9.05
CA LYS A 148 12.97 -13.67 -8.99
C LYS A 148 14.37 -13.25 -9.39
N GLU A 149 15.31 -13.41 -8.47
CA GLU A 149 16.71 -13.06 -8.64
C GLU A 149 17.62 -14.25 -8.42
N THR A 150 18.72 -14.31 -9.16
CA THR A 150 19.75 -15.35 -9.04
C THR A 150 21.14 -14.73 -8.96
N ALA A 151 21.87 -15.06 -7.92
CA ALA A 151 23.29 -14.74 -7.80
C ALA A 151 24.11 -16.01 -7.99
N LYS A 152 25.10 -15.96 -8.88
CA LYS A 152 26.08 -17.03 -9.13
C LYS A 152 27.43 -16.66 -8.57
N ALA A 153 28.19 -17.68 -8.20
CA ALA A 153 29.57 -17.50 -7.80
C ALA A 153 30.36 -16.72 -8.85
N PRO A 154 31.18 -15.76 -8.46
CA PRO A 154 32.03 -15.02 -9.38
C PRO A 154 33.03 -15.95 -10.08
N HIS A 155 33.37 -15.65 -11.34
CA HIS A 155 34.44 -16.35 -12.05
C HIS A 155 35.84 -16.00 -11.52
N ASP A 156 35.96 -14.85 -10.87
CA ASP A 156 37.20 -14.41 -10.26
C ASP A 156 37.48 -15.22 -8.98
N SER A 157 38.64 -15.90 -8.96
CA SER A 157 39.07 -16.72 -7.83
C SER A 157 39.36 -15.91 -6.55
N THR A 158 39.42 -14.59 -6.63
CA THR A 158 39.60 -13.68 -5.48
C THR A 158 38.29 -13.30 -4.83
N LEU A 159 37.18 -13.62 -5.47
CA LEU A 159 35.83 -13.32 -4.99
C LEU A 159 35.08 -14.61 -4.66
N PHE A 160 34.13 -14.53 -3.77
CA PHE A 160 33.21 -15.64 -3.45
C PHE A 160 31.81 -15.13 -3.16
N LEU A 161 30.82 -16.01 -3.29
CA LEU A 161 29.43 -15.77 -2.95
C LEU A 161 29.16 -16.33 -1.57
N ASN A 162 28.51 -15.53 -0.72
CA ASN A 162 28.03 -15.96 0.60
C ASN A 162 26.55 -15.64 0.76
N GLY A 163 25.84 -16.39 1.61
CA GLY A 163 24.47 -16.12 1.99
C GLY A 163 24.40 -15.09 3.12
N THR A 164 23.34 -14.31 3.16
CA THR A 164 23.05 -13.40 4.27
C THR A 164 22.23 -14.07 5.37
N TRP A 165 21.72 -15.26 5.12
CA TRP A 165 21.07 -16.10 6.13
C TRP A 165 22.02 -17.14 6.70
N PRO A 166 21.91 -17.44 8.00
CA PRO A 166 22.75 -18.44 8.66
C PRO A 166 22.68 -19.80 7.95
N GLN A 167 23.84 -20.39 7.72
CA GLN A 167 24.01 -21.73 7.15
C GLN A 167 24.64 -22.65 8.20
N PRO A 168 24.39 -23.97 8.15
CA PRO A 168 24.92 -24.92 9.14
C PRO A 168 26.40 -25.28 8.97
N ASP A 169 27.10 -24.65 8.03
CA ASP A 169 28.55 -24.88 7.89
C ASP A 169 29.33 -24.03 8.91
N PRO A 170 29.75 -24.61 10.07
CA PRO A 170 30.43 -23.83 11.09
C PRO A 170 31.85 -23.42 10.70
N THR A 171 32.39 -24.00 9.63
CA THR A 171 33.74 -23.69 9.15
C THR A 171 33.77 -22.58 8.12
N GLY A 172 32.62 -22.24 7.53
CA GLY A 172 32.54 -21.29 6.43
C GLY A 172 33.37 -21.69 5.21
N ALA A 173 33.78 -22.98 5.17
CA ALA A 173 34.80 -23.48 4.23
C ALA A 173 34.26 -23.70 2.82
N THR A 174 32.93 -23.85 2.69
CA THR A 174 32.32 -24.18 1.40
C THR A 174 31.60 -22.99 0.81
N PRO A 175 32.20 -22.29 -0.17
CA PRO A 175 31.56 -21.16 -0.82
C PRO A 175 30.29 -21.58 -1.56
N LEU A 176 29.34 -20.70 -1.66
CA LEU A 176 28.11 -20.92 -2.43
C LEU A 176 28.42 -20.87 -3.93
N ALA A 177 27.89 -21.85 -4.67
CA ALA A 177 27.89 -21.83 -6.13
C ALA A 177 26.75 -20.91 -6.67
N GLN A 178 25.62 -20.92 -5.97
CA GLN A 178 24.44 -20.19 -6.40
C GLN A 178 23.54 -19.84 -5.20
N ALA A 179 22.92 -18.67 -5.27
CA ALA A 179 21.86 -18.24 -4.39
C ALA A 179 20.69 -17.74 -5.25
N ASP A 180 19.50 -18.29 -5.03
CA ASP A 180 18.26 -17.91 -5.71
C ASP A 180 17.31 -17.27 -4.69
N SER A 181 16.67 -16.19 -5.07
CA SER A 181 15.63 -15.52 -4.28
C SER A 181 14.36 -15.40 -5.10
N LYS A 182 13.23 -15.69 -4.48
CA LYS A 182 11.90 -15.49 -5.05
C LYS A 182 11.04 -14.79 -4.01
N VAL A 183 10.50 -13.63 -4.37
CA VAL A 183 9.62 -12.84 -3.51
C VAL A 183 8.27 -12.66 -4.20
N SER A 184 7.20 -12.61 -3.42
CA SER A 184 5.87 -12.24 -3.90
C SER A 184 5.12 -11.47 -2.83
N PHE A 185 4.37 -10.48 -3.27
CA PHE A 185 3.57 -9.59 -2.44
C PHE A 185 2.14 -9.54 -3.00
N MET A 186 1.14 -9.60 -2.13
CA MET A 186 -0.27 -9.49 -2.49
C MET A 186 -0.98 -8.55 -1.52
N MET A 187 -1.74 -7.61 -2.06
CA MET A 187 -2.53 -6.64 -1.32
C MET A 187 -3.97 -6.65 -1.82
N ASN A 188 -4.90 -6.71 -0.86
CA ASN A 188 -6.32 -6.46 -1.06
C ASN A 188 -6.75 -5.38 -0.09
N LEU A 189 -7.39 -4.33 -0.59
CA LEU A 189 -7.85 -3.20 0.20
C LEU A 189 -9.31 -2.93 -0.15
N ILE A 190 -10.17 -2.85 0.87
CA ILE A 190 -11.57 -2.43 0.74
C ILE A 190 -11.75 -1.17 1.56
N GLU A 191 -12.31 -0.15 0.94
CA GLU A 191 -12.52 1.16 1.52
C GLU A 191 -13.97 1.59 1.31
N LEU A 192 -14.61 2.06 2.38
CA LEU A 192 -15.90 2.72 2.30
C LEU A 192 -15.65 4.22 2.51
N ILE A 193 -15.72 5.00 1.46
CA ILE A 193 -15.28 6.38 1.43
C ILE A 193 -16.48 7.30 1.35
N MET A 194 -16.53 8.29 2.25
CA MET A 194 -17.44 9.43 2.17
C MET A 194 -16.64 10.67 1.80
N THR A 195 -17.09 11.39 0.78
CA THR A 195 -16.39 12.58 0.28
C THR A 195 -17.29 13.81 0.34
N ARG A 196 -16.73 14.93 0.76
CA ARG A 196 -17.33 16.25 0.66
C ARG A 196 -16.58 17.09 -0.37
N ARG A 197 -17.33 17.71 -1.29
CA ARG A 197 -16.78 18.55 -2.38
C ARG A 197 -16.94 20.03 -2.05
N PHE A 198 -15.86 20.79 -2.27
CA PHE A 198 -15.80 22.23 -2.10
C PHE A 198 -15.31 22.89 -3.39
N HIS A 199 -15.88 24.03 -3.76
CA HIS A 199 -15.50 24.80 -4.94
C HIS A 199 -15.14 26.22 -4.52
N PRO A 200 -13.92 26.46 -4.00
CA PRO A 200 -13.51 27.80 -3.56
C PRO A 200 -13.50 28.83 -4.70
N ASN A 201 -13.20 28.39 -5.93
CA ASN A 201 -13.22 29.20 -7.13
C ASN A 201 -13.48 28.32 -8.37
N PRO A 202 -13.75 28.91 -9.56
CA PRO A 202 -14.04 28.15 -10.78
C PRO A 202 -12.90 27.23 -11.28
N HIS A 203 -11.68 27.44 -10.81
CA HIS A 203 -10.51 26.68 -11.25
C HIS A 203 -10.08 25.60 -10.25
N LEU A 204 -10.68 25.58 -9.05
CA LEU A 204 -10.24 24.67 -7.98
C LEU A 204 -11.44 23.94 -7.37
N ARG A 205 -11.38 22.61 -7.40
CA ARG A 205 -12.26 21.74 -6.64
C ARG A 205 -11.43 21.03 -5.58
N ILE A 206 -11.87 21.08 -4.34
CA ILE A 206 -11.27 20.36 -3.22
C ILE A 206 -12.25 19.28 -2.80
N ARG A 207 -11.76 18.05 -2.65
CA ARG A 207 -12.53 16.91 -2.17
C ARG A 207 -11.87 16.39 -0.90
N VAL A 208 -12.54 16.51 0.23
CA VAL A 208 -12.09 15.91 1.50
C VAL A 208 -12.86 14.62 1.69
N HIS A 209 -12.15 13.56 2.00
CA HIS A 209 -12.76 12.24 2.13
C HIS A 209 -12.25 11.51 3.37
N GLY A 210 -13.01 10.51 3.79
CA GLY A 210 -12.62 9.60 4.86
C GLY A 210 -13.62 8.49 5.03
N GLY A 211 -13.21 7.46 5.77
CA GLY A 211 -14.06 6.32 6.06
C GLY A 211 -13.31 5.09 6.53
N PRO A 212 -14.04 4.02 6.85
CA PRO A 212 -13.43 2.76 7.26
C PRO A 212 -12.72 2.06 6.10
N THR A 213 -11.59 1.45 6.42
CA THR A 213 -10.77 0.67 5.50
C THR A 213 -10.41 -0.68 6.11
N ILE A 214 -10.33 -1.72 5.27
CA ILE A 214 -9.95 -3.09 5.64
C ILE A 214 -8.89 -3.56 4.65
N ALA A 215 -7.80 -4.12 5.17
CA ALA A 215 -6.69 -4.61 4.35
C ALA A 215 -6.34 -6.06 4.67
N TRP A 216 -5.99 -6.81 3.61
CA TRP A 216 -5.33 -8.10 3.66
C TRP A 216 -4.05 -8.01 2.86
N VAL A 217 -2.92 -8.14 3.53
CA VAL A 217 -1.59 -8.06 2.91
C VAL A 217 -0.81 -9.31 3.24
N ASN A 218 -0.24 -9.94 2.22
CA ASN A 218 0.55 -11.14 2.38
C ASN A 218 1.85 -11.00 1.59
N GLN A 219 2.93 -11.56 2.14
CA GLN A 219 4.19 -11.68 1.44
C GLN A 219 4.79 -13.05 1.67
N LYS A 220 5.41 -13.58 0.60
CA LYS A 220 6.22 -14.79 0.66
C LYS A 220 7.61 -14.50 0.11
N TRP A 221 8.60 -14.92 0.84
CA TRP A 221 9.99 -14.81 0.42
C TRP A 221 10.69 -16.16 0.59
N GLU A 222 11.18 -16.70 -0.51
CA GLU A 222 11.89 -17.97 -0.58
C GLU A 222 13.32 -17.71 -1.04
N VAL A 223 14.29 -18.25 -0.30
CA VAL A 223 15.70 -18.17 -0.64
C VAL A 223 16.26 -19.58 -0.69
N SER A 224 16.96 -19.92 -1.75
CA SER A 224 17.61 -21.22 -1.92
C SER A 224 19.10 -21.02 -2.16
N TYR A 225 19.91 -21.69 -1.37
CA TYR A 225 21.35 -21.72 -1.50
C TYR A 225 21.81 -23.07 -2.01
N ARG A 226 22.83 -23.06 -2.85
CA ARG A 226 23.55 -24.24 -3.31
C ARG A 226 25.04 -24.00 -3.16
N ASP A 227 25.77 -24.90 -2.51
CA ASP A 227 27.22 -24.89 -2.43
C ASP A 227 27.87 -25.55 -3.67
N ILE A 228 29.19 -25.49 -3.75
CA ILE A 228 29.97 -26.13 -4.82
C ILE A 228 29.96 -27.66 -4.74
N ALA A 229 29.64 -28.24 -3.56
CA ALA A 229 29.52 -29.68 -3.36
C ALA A 229 28.12 -30.21 -3.71
N GLY A 230 27.18 -29.34 -4.05
CA GLY A 230 25.80 -29.69 -4.43
C GLY A 230 24.82 -29.74 -3.28
N ASN A 231 25.22 -29.40 -2.07
CA ASN A 231 24.31 -29.30 -0.91
C ASN A 231 23.38 -28.09 -1.10
N LYS A 232 22.19 -28.19 -0.48
CA LYS A 232 21.15 -27.16 -0.63
C LYS A 232 20.62 -26.73 0.72
N SER A 233 20.31 -25.44 0.84
CA SER A 233 19.55 -24.90 1.95
C SER A 233 18.39 -24.11 1.38
N HIS A 234 17.21 -24.28 1.94
CA HIS A 234 15.99 -23.59 1.52
C HIS A 234 15.35 -22.91 2.72
N LEU A 235 15.18 -21.60 2.57
CA LEU A 235 14.51 -20.73 3.53
C LEU A 235 13.19 -20.28 2.94
N LYS A 236 12.17 -20.27 3.77
CA LYS A 236 10.86 -19.68 3.48
C LYS A 236 10.44 -18.76 4.61
N ASN A 237 10.16 -17.51 4.28
CA ASN A 237 9.54 -16.53 5.16
C ASN A 237 8.19 -16.15 4.59
N ASP A 238 7.13 -16.30 5.38
CA ASP A 238 5.74 -16.09 4.96
C ASP A 238 5.05 -15.26 6.04
N TRP A 239 4.63 -14.06 5.71
CA TRP A 239 3.86 -13.25 6.64
C TRP A 239 2.55 -12.77 6.02
N ARG A 240 1.60 -12.53 6.89
CA ARG A 240 0.29 -11.98 6.54
C ARG A 240 -0.17 -10.99 7.59
N PHE A 241 -0.86 -9.97 7.12
CA PHE A 241 -1.56 -8.99 7.94
C PHE A 241 -3.02 -8.93 7.53
N VAL A 242 -3.91 -8.89 8.52
CA VAL A 242 -5.33 -8.62 8.33
C VAL A 242 -5.74 -7.56 9.34
N GLY A 243 -6.17 -6.41 8.85
CA GLY A 243 -6.49 -5.28 9.70
C GLY A 243 -7.62 -4.42 9.19
N ALA A 244 -8.19 -3.65 10.09
CA ALA A 244 -9.22 -2.66 9.80
C ALA A 244 -8.89 -1.34 10.50
N GLY A 245 -9.35 -0.24 9.93
CA GLY A 245 -9.05 1.08 10.45
C GLY A 245 -9.87 2.18 9.81
N MET A 246 -9.35 3.39 9.94
CA MET A 246 -9.95 4.59 9.39
C MET A 246 -8.95 5.30 8.50
N GLU A 247 -9.46 5.87 7.42
CA GLU A 247 -8.73 6.68 6.46
C GLU A 247 -9.30 8.09 6.45
N ILE A 248 -8.40 9.07 6.22
CA ILE A 248 -8.74 10.46 5.92
C ILE A 248 -7.82 10.94 4.80
N GLY A 249 -8.37 11.74 3.88
CA GLY A 249 -7.59 12.25 2.76
C GLY A 249 -8.19 13.47 2.10
N GLY A 250 -7.48 13.96 1.09
CA GLY A 250 -7.90 15.10 0.31
C GLY A 250 -7.43 14.99 -1.14
N ILE A 251 -8.23 15.54 -2.04
CA ILE A 251 -7.96 15.57 -3.47
C ILE A 251 -8.18 17.01 -3.97
N PHE A 252 -7.23 17.48 -4.75
CA PHE A 252 -7.24 18.80 -5.38
C PHE A 252 -7.32 18.63 -6.89
N ASP A 253 -8.33 19.21 -7.50
CA ASP A 253 -8.53 19.23 -8.95
C ASP A 253 -8.38 20.66 -9.46
N TRP A 254 -7.34 20.91 -10.24
CA TRP A 254 -7.03 22.23 -10.81
C TRP A 254 -7.41 22.27 -12.28
N PHE A 255 -8.49 22.98 -12.61
CA PHE A 255 -9.02 23.08 -13.95
C PHE A 255 -8.26 24.11 -14.80
N MET A 256 -7.80 23.69 -15.98
CA MET A 256 -7.01 24.48 -16.92
C MET A 256 -7.86 24.84 -18.14
N GLY A 257 -8.47 26.04 -18.13
CA GLY A 257 -9.20 26.55 -19.27
C GLY A 257 -10.53 25.84 -19.56
N LYS A 258 -11.00 25.92 -20.83
CA LYS A 258 -12.34 25.46 -21.26
C LYS A 258 -12.41 24.06 -21.86
N GLY A 259 -11.29 23.36 -21.95
CA GLY A 259 -11.18 22.11 -22.70
C GLY A 259 -11.45 20.82 -21.90
N GLY A 260 -11.92 20.93 -20.65
CA GLY A 260 -12.13 19.76 -19.79
C GLY A 260 -10.85 19.14 -19.21
N TYR A 261 -9.69 19.79 -19.41
CA TYR A 261 -8.41 19.35 -18.87
C TYR A 261 -8.18 19.92 -17.46
N TYR A 262 -7.64 19.11 -16.57
CA TYR A 262 -7.28 19.53 -15.23
C TYR A 262 -6.16 18.65 -14.64
N LEU A 263 -5.49 19.17 -13.63
CA LEU A 263 -4.50 18.43 -12.86
C LEU A 263 -5.16 17.92 -11.58
N VAL A 264 -4.88 16.68 -11.25
CA VAL A 264 -5.31 16.04 -10.01
C VAL A 264 -4.10 15.81 -9.14
N ALA A 265 -4.20 16.17 -7.86
CA ALA A 265 -3.26 15.77 -6.83
C ALA A 265 -4.06 15.31 -5.62
N GLY A 266 -3.73 14.17 -5.08
CA GLY A 266 -4.45 13.61 -3.94
C GLY A 266 -3.52 12.86 -3.00
N GLY A 267 -3.99 12.69 -1.77
CA GLY A 267 -3.32 11.88 -0.79
C GLY A 267 -4.24 11.50 0.34
N SER A 268 -3.92 10.39 0.99
CA SER A 268 -4.64 9.88 2.16
C SER A 268 -3.70 9.29 3.19
N LEU A 269 -4.19 9.20 4.40
CA LEU A 269 -3.55 8.58 5.54
C LEU A 269 -4.56 7.66 6.23
N ALA A 270 -4.19 6.41 6.41
CA ALA A 270 -4.98 5.45 7.15
C ALA A 270 -4.18 4.86 8.31
N PHE A 271 -4.87 4.49 9.38
CA PHE A 271 -4.33 3.73 10.49
C PHE A 271 -5.16 2.46 10.66
N LEU A 272 -4.52 1.31 10.47
CA LEU A 272 -5.17 0.01 10.55
C LEU A 272 -4.64 -0.75 11.76
N GLY A 273 -5.54 -1.16 12.65
CA GLY A 273 -5.23 -2.13 13.71
C GLY A 273 -5.56 -3.54 13.23
N GLY A 274 -4.65 -4.48 13.45
CA GLY A 274 -4.90 -5.83 12.96
C GLY A 274 -3.90 -6.87 13.44
N ASP A 275 -4.17 -8.12 13.05
CA ASP A 275 -3.35 -9.27 13.39
C ASP A 275 -2.27 -9.50 12.34
N TYR A 276 -1.05 -9.58 12.80
CA TYR A 276 0.13 -9.93 12.02
C TYR A 276 0.61 -11.32 12.39
N HIS A 277 0.93 -12.11 11.40
CA HIS A 277 1.43 -13.47 11.57
C HIS A 277 2.62 -13.71 10.64
N ASN A 278 3.74 -14.13 11.20
CA ASN A 278 4.98 -14.43 10.46
C ASN A 278 5.44 -15.84 10.77
N VAL A 279 5.79 -16.60 9.73
CA VAL A 279 6.32 -17.96 9.80
C VAL A 279 7.63 -18.00 9.02
N SER A 280 8.70 -18.37 9.68
CA SER A 280 10.01 -18.53 9.07
C SER A 280 10.50 -19.96 9.22
N LYS A 281 10.77 -20.64 8.10
CA LYS A 281 11.23 -22.02 8.04
C LYS A 281 12.51 -22.11 7.23
N GLN A 282 13.46 -22.92 7.72
CA GLN A 282 14.69 -23.20 6.98
C GLN A 282 15.04 -24.68 7.11
N ASN A 283 15.23 -25.33 5.98
CA ASN A 283 15.74 -26.70 5.87
C ASN A 283 17.09 -26.67 5.16
N SER A 284 18.00 -27.54 5.54
CA SER A 284 19.33 -27.60 4.92
C SER A 284 19.87 -29.01 4.96
N ASN A 285 20.58 -29.42 3.91
CA ASN A 285 21.40 -30.63 3.88
C ASN A 285 22.89 -30.30 3.80
N PHE A 286 23.30 -29.08 4.14
CA PHE A 286 24.71 -28.75 4.32
C PHE A 286 25.30 -29.62 5.41
N ALA A 287 26.38 -30.33 5.10
CA ALA A 287 27.06 -31.20 6.03
C ALA A 287 27.87 -30.38 7.04
N GLY A 288 27.36 -30.21 8.24
CA GLY A 288 28.10 -29.67 9.39
C GLY A 288 28.30 -30.72 10.45
N ALA A 289 29.40 -30.70 11.18
CA ALA A 289 29.67 -31.65 12.26
C ALA A 289 28.54 -31.59 13.31
N GLY A 290 27.79 -32.69 13.44
CA GLY A 290 26.74 -32.83 14.44
C GLY A 290 25.36 -32.31 14.06
N PHE A 291 25.13 -31.93 12.81
CA PHE A 291 23.82 -31.49 12.34
C PHE A 291 23.06 -32.64 11.66
N ASP A 292 21.82 -32.89 12.10
CA ASP A 292 20.92 -33.86 11.48
C ASP A 292 20.12 -33.18 10.36
N PRO A 293 20.37 -33.54 9.10
CA PRO A 293 19.68 -32.90 7.95
C PRO A 293 18.17 -33.19 7.88
N SER A 294 17.68 -34.15 8.68
CA SER A 294 16.23 -34.42 8.78
C SER A 294 15.48 -33.42 9.64
N LEU A 295 16.20 -32.66 10.47
CA LEU A 295 15.62 -31.64 11.34
C LEU A 295 15.64 -30.26 10.68
N PRO A 296 14.58 -29.45 10.86
CA PRO A 296 14.59 -28.09 10.36
C PRO A 296 15.62 -27.25 11.13
N LEU A 297 16.44 -26.49 10.42
CA LEU A 297 17.33 -25.49 11.01
C LEU A 297 16.57 -24.40 11.75
N ARG A 298 15.41 -24.08 11.20
CA ARG A 298 14.53 -23.04 11.72
C ARG A 298 13.08 -23.41 11.48
N ASN A 299 12.25 -23.21 12.48
CA ASN A 299 10.80 -23.28 12.39
C ASN A 299 10.24 -22.32 13.46
N ALA A 300 10.23 -21.03 13.12
CA ALA A 300 9.83 -19.98 14.04
C ALA A 300 8.48 -19.41 13.63
N HIS A 301 7.65 -19.14 14.63
CA HIS A 301 6.35 -18.49 14.48
C HIS A 301 6.34 -17.24 15.33
N TYR A 302 5.76 -16.20 14.77
CA TYR A 302 5.52 -14.95 15.46
C TYR A 302 4.13 -14.42 15.13
N GLN A 303 3.41 -13.99 16.14
CA GLN A 303 2.08 -13.41 15.97
C GLN A 303 1.92 -12.27 16.97
N ASP A 304 1.45 -11.13 16.48
CA ASP A 304 1.11 -10.00 17.32
C ASP A 304 -0.08 -9.21 16.73
N THR A 305 -0.58 -8.27 17.53
CA THR A 305 -1.53 -7.26 17.06
C THR A 305 -0.79 -5.94 16.96
N ARG A 306 -0.82 -5.32 15.77
CA ARG A 306 -0.08 -4.09 15.51
C ARG A 306 -0.90 -3.01 14.85
N LEU A 307 -0.45 -1.78 15.01
CA LEU A 307 -0.95 -0.63 14.28
C LEU A 307 -0.09 -0.40 13.04
N VAL A 308 -0.74 -0.35 11.89
CA VAL A 308 -0.13 -0.20 10.57
C VAL A 308 -0.57 1.14 9.96
N PRO A 309 0.31 2.12 9.86
CA PRO A 309 0.04 3.32 9.09
C PRO A 309 0.17 3.03 7.59
N HIS A 310 -0.78 3.53 6.81
CA HIS A 310 -0.79 3.50 5.36
C HIS A 310 -0.90 4.93 4.84
N PHE A 311 0.01 5.32 3.98
CA PHE A 311 0.05 6.63 3.34
C PHE A 311 0.01 6.47 1.83
N GLN A 312 -0.85 7.24 1.17
CA GLN A 312 -0.99 7.28 -0.27
C GLN A 312 -0.84 8.71 -0.76
N ILE A 313 -0.13 8.89 -1.88
CA ILE A 313 -0.08 10.15 -2.62
C ILE A 313 -0.07 9.85 -4.11
N TYR A 314 -0.81 10.63 -4.87
CA TYR A 314 -0.85 10.49 -6.33
C TYR A 314 -1.09 11.83 -7.01
N GLY A 315 -0.70 11.92 -8.29
CA GLY A 315 -0.96 13.10 -9.08
C GLY A 315 -0.76 12.87 -10.57
N GLY A 316 -1.44 13.67 -11.36
CA GLY A 316 -1.36 13.58 -12.82
C GLY A 316 -2.43 14.41 -13.55
N PRO A 317 -2.34 14.47 -14.88
CA PRO A 317 -3.34 15.08 -15.74
C PRO A 317 -4.61 14.24 -15.81
N SER A 318 -5.73 14.93 -15.92
CA SER A 318 -7.04 14.36 -16.15
C SER A 318 -7.79 15.14 -17.26
N TRP A 319 -8.64 14.45 -17.95
CA TRP A 319 -9.51 15.01 -18.95
C TRP A 319 -10.92 14.49 -18.77
N GLN A 320 -11.90 15.39 -18.78
CA GLN A 320 -13.31 15.05 -18.67
C GLN A 320 -14.12 15.57 -19.86
N GLN A 321 -15.12 14.81 -20.25
CA GLN A 321 -16.06 15.17 -21.30
C GLN A 321 -17.49 14.84 -20.84
N SER A 322 -18.34 15.87 -20.90
CA SER A 322 -19.76 15.73 -20.58
C SER A 322 -20.59 15.49 -21.83
N TYR A 323 -21.48 14.50 -21.76
CA TYR A 323 -22.48 14.18 -22.76
C TYR A 323 -23.88 14.38 -22.17
N LYS A 324 -24.91 14.36 -23.00
CA LYS A 324 -26.30 14.61 -22.56
C LYS A 324 -26.79 13.69 -21.44
N LYS A 325 -26.27 12.45 -21.36
CA LYS A 325 -26.73 11.42 -20.40
C LYS A 325 -25.67 10.92 -19.44
N PHE A 326 -24.40 11.15 -19.74
CA PHE A 326 -23.30 10.68 -18.94
C PHE A 326 -22.09 11.59 -19.05
N ARG A 327 -21.20 11.51 -18.10
CA ARG A 327 -19.87 12.14 -18.15
C ARG A 327 -18.82 11.06 -18.09
N THR A 328 -17.75 11.21 -18.86
CA THR A 328 -16.57 10.36 -18.78
C THR A 328 -15.36 11.18 -18.37
N GLU A 329 -14.47 10.58 -17.62
CA GLU A 329 -13.21 11.14 -17.19
C GLU A 329 -12.10 10.12 -17.39
N ILE A 330 -10.95 10.56 -17.87
CA ILE A 330 -9.73 9.78 -18.02
C ILE A 330 -8.63 10.50 -17.24
N PHE A 331 -7.99 9.76 -16.35
CA PHE A 331 -6.84 10.21 -15.56
C PHE A 331 -5.65 9.30 -15.81
N ILE A 332 -4.47 9.88 -15.94
CA ILE A 332 -3.19 9.17 -15.97
C ILE A 332 -2.30 9.85 -14.95
N GLY A 333 -1.77 9.08 -14.01
CA GLY A 333 -0.96 9.64 -12.94
C GLY A 333 0.09 8.69 -12.42
N TYR A 334 0.93 9.22 -11.55
CA TYR A 334 1.89 8.43 -10.77
C TYR A 334 1.43 8.39 -9.33
N GLU A 335 1.56 7.22 -8.71
CA GLU A 335 1.07 6.94 -7.38
C GLU A 335 2.15 6.31 -6.52
N PHE A 336 2.21 6.72 -5.25
CA PHE A 336 3.04 6.16 -4.20
C PHE A 336 2.15 5.72 -3.05
N ASN A 337 2.35 4.49 -2.60
CA ASN A 337 1.72 3.93 -1.40
C ASN A 337 2.82 3.46 -0.46
N ILE A 338 2.71 3.79 0.82
CA ILE A 338 3.69 3.44 1.83
C ILE A 338 2.97 2.78 3.00
N TRP A 339 3.39 1.56 3.33
CA TRP A 339 2.92 0.80 4.47
C TRP A 339 4.00 0.74 5.54
N GLY A 340 3.73 1.25 6.72
CA GLY A 340 4.64 1.15 7.86
C GLY A 340 4.35 -0.06 8.72
N ASN A 341 5.35 -0.53 9.44
CA ASN A 341 5.22 -1.60 10.44
C ASN A 341 4.62 -2.93 9.91
N LEU A 342 4.78 -3.21 8.60
CA LEU A 342 4.38 -4.47 7.98
C LEU A 342 5.57 -5.36 7.67
N HIS A 343 6.65 -4.77 7.16
CA HIS A 343 7.84 -5.54 6.83
C HIS A 343 8.59 -5.91 8.09
N GLU A 344 8.81 -7.21 8.27
CA GLU A 344 9.59 -7.73 9.39
C GLU A 344 10.26 -9.03 9.03
N VAL A 345 11.59 -9.03 9.05
CA VAL A 345 12.42 -10.20 8.84
C VAL A 345 13.20 -10.51 10.11
N ILE A 346 12.91 -11.66 10.70
CA ILE A 346 13.61 -12.13 11.89
C ILE A 346 14.73 -13.05 11.45
N ARG A 347 15.98 -12.65 11.68
CA ARG A 347 17.17 -13.45 11.45
C ARG A 347 17.70 -13.95 12.78
N THR A 348 17.96 -15.23 12.89
CA THR A 348 18.57 -15.83 14.08
C THR A 348 20.00 -16.23 13.72
N SER A 349 20.98 -15.81 14.52
CA SER A 349 22.36 -16.28 14.35
C SER A 349 22.44 -17.78 14.57
N PHE A 350 23.28 -18.45 13.80
CA PHE A 350 23.62 -19.82 14.06
C PHE A 350 24.62 -19.86 15.22
N ASP A 351 24.21 -20.47 16.32
CA ASP A 351 25.09 -20.70 17.47
C ASP A 351 25.60 -22.15 17.42
N THR A 352 26.91 -22.31 17.29
CA THR A 352 27.60 -23.59 17.29
C THR A 352 27.73 -24.16 18.69
N SER A 353 27.34 -23.42 19.75
CA SER A 353 27.35 -23.95 21.10
C SER A 353 26.33 -25.10 21.20
N SER A 354 26.82 -26.26 21.63
CA SER A 354 26.03 -27.48 21.81
C SER A 354 25.04 -27.41 22.99
N SER A 355 24.98 -26.29 23.71
CA SER A 355 24.09 -26.14 24.84
C SER A 355 22.67 -25.75 24.39
N PRO A 356 21.66 -26.57 24.67
CA PRO A 356 20.27 -26.25 24.36
C PRO A 356 19.73 -25.04 25.15
N THR A 357 20.46 -24.62 26.18
CA THR A 357 20.09 -23.49 27.06
C THR A 357 20.72 -22.18 26.64
N SER A 358 21.61 -22.17 25.64
CA SER A 358 22.18 -20.90 25.11
C SER A 358 21.13 -20.04 24.46
N PRO A 359 21.03 -18.74 24.83
CA PRO A 359 20.12 -17.82 24.18
C PRO A 359 20.49 -17.66 22.69
N LYS A 360 19.48 -17.66 21.83
CA LYS A 360 19.67 -17.43 20.39
C LYS A 360 19.66 -15.94 20.12
N LEU A 361 20.73 -15.44 19.52
CA LEU A 361 20.78 -14.05 19.06
C LEU A 361 19.85 -13.91 17.86
N THR A 362 18.91 -13.00 17.96
CA THR A 362 17.99 -12.64 16.88
C THR A 362 18.21 -11.18 16.51
N SER A 363 18.29 -10.89 15.23
CA SER A 363 18.17 -9.54 14.68
C SER A 363 16.80 -9.40 14.03
N LEU A 364 16.17 -8.27 14.30
CA LEU A 364 14.91 -7.89 13.70
C LEU A 364 15.17 -6.78 12.68
N ASP A 365 14.96 -7.08 11.42
CA ASP A 365 14.97 -6.10 10.37
C ASP A 365 13.53 -5.71 10.06
N SER A 366 13.16 -4.49 10.38
CA SER A 366 11.83 -3.92 10.11
C SER A 366 11.93 -2.71 9.20
N GLY A 367 10.89 -2.45 8.44
CA GLY A 367 10.91 -1.36 7.49
C GLY A 367 9.53 -0.98 6.95
N TRP A 368 9.59 -0.13 5.95
CA TRP A 368 8.43 0.31 5.19
C TRP A 368 8.36 -0.48 3.89
N ILE A 369 7.13 -0.77 3.47
CA ILE A 369 6.85 -1.30 2.14
C ILE A 369 6.34 -0.15 1.29
N GLY A 370 7.05 0.19 0.23
CA GLY A 370 6.65 1.19 -0.74
C GLY A 370 6.13 0.53 -2.01
N LEU A 371 4.96 0.93 -2.48
CA LEU A 371 4.46 0.61 -3.81
C LEU A 371 4.45 1.89 -4.62
N GLN A 372 4.89 1.81 -5.88
CA GLN A 372 4.91 3.00 -6.73
C GLN A 372 4.69 2.62 -8.19
N GLY A 373 4.07 3.52 -8.93
CA GLY A 373 3.90 3.30 -10.35
C GLY A 373 2.83 4.15 -11.02
N ILE A 374 2.49 3.75 -12.22
CA ILE A 374 1.52 4.44 -13.08
C ILE A 374 0.12 3.91 -12.77
N THR A 375 -0.83 4.84 -12.64
CA THR A 375 -2.26 4.57 -12.49
C THR A 375 -3.00 5.21 -13.65
N PHE A 376 -3.78 4.40 -14.35
CA PHE A 376 -4.73 4.84 -15.38
C PHE A 376 -6.15 4.66 -14.84
N ARG A 377 -6.94 5.73 -14.76
CA ARG A 377 -8.34 5.72 -14.29
C ARG A 377 -9.28 6.10 -15.40
N TRP A 378 -10.34 5.32 -15.51
CA TRP A 378 -11.53 5.67 -16.29
C TRP A 378 -12.73 5.79 -15.38
N ASN A 379 -13.38 6.95 -15.38
CA ASN A 379 -14.58 7.24 -14.61
C ASN A 379 -15.77 7.43 -15.54
N LEU A 380 -16.92 6.93 -15.11
CA LEU A 380 -18.20 7.08 -15.78
C LEU A 380 -19.29 7.48 -14.77
N ASP A 381 -19.87 8.65 -14.98
CA ASP A 381 -20.99 9.19 -14.20
C ASP A 381 -22.27 9.13 -15.02
N PHE A 382 -23.41 8.67 -14.41
CA PHE A 382 -24.70 8.52 -15.09
C PHE A 382 -25.90 8.65 -14.16
#